data_280347c4e674d62c4716d4352505837a
#
_entry.id   280347c4e674d62c4716d4352505837a
#
_cell.length_a   1.000
_cell.length_b   1.000
_cell.length_c   1.000
_cell.angle_alpha   90.00
_cell.angle_beta   90.00
_cell.angle_gamma   90.00
#
_symmetry.space_group_name_H-M   'P 1'
#
loop_
_entity.id
_entity.type
_entity.pdbx_description
1 polymer ?
#
loop_
_entity_poly.entity_id
_entity_poly.type
_entity_poly.pdbx_seq_one_letter_code
_entity_poly.pdbx_strand_id
1 'polypeptide(L)'
;EFCDAVEEGLRMVFKDAEILKRPLADGGDGTMEVAKHYIKGEKVAVTVNDPLFRPINASYLYSDETKIAYIEMAEASGLKLLSEDEQNCMETTTSGTGELIYDALEKGAVEIILGIGGSATNDGGMGLANALGISVFR
;
A
#
# COMPACT_ATOMS: atom_id res chain seq x y z
N GLU A 1 16.74 -0.79 11.92
CA GLU A 1 17.04 -1.81 12.97
C GLU A 1 17.81 -3.01 12.43
N PHE A 2 17.22 -3.90 11.57
CA PHE A 2 17.91 -5.09 11.08
C PHE A 2 19.21 -4.76 10.33
N CYS A 3 19.14 -3.85 9.35
CA CYS A 3 20.31 -3.42 8.58
C CYS A 3 21.40 -2.76 9.45
N ASP A 4 21.02 -2.08 10.52
CA ASP A 4 21.97 -1.44 11.44
C ASP A 4 22.71 -2.47 12.27
N ALA A 5 22.00 -3.48 12.77
CA ALA A 5 22.62 -4.61 13.50
C ALA A 5 23.57 -5.42 12.61
N VAL A 6 23.17 -5.65 11.34
CA VAL A 6 24.06 -6.33 10.37
C VAL A 6 25.29 -5.46 10.06
N GLU A 7 25.14 -4.15 9.87
CA GLU A 7 26.27 -3.25 9.67
C GLU A 7 27.23 -3.30 10.85
N GLU A 8 26.72 -3.22 12.09
CA GLU A 8 27.54 -3.29 13.29
C GLU A 8 28.35 -4.60 13.34
N GLY A 9 27.69 -5.73 13.09
CA GLY A 9 28.37 -7.03 13.05
C GLY A 9 29.45 -7.12 11.95
N LEU A 10 29.16 -6.59 10.76
CA LEU A 10 30.11 -6.58 9.65
C LEU A 10 31.34 -5.70 9.96
N ARG A 11 31.15 -4.54 10.58
CA ARG A 11 32.25 -3.66 10.96
C ARG A 11 33.17 -4.21 12.04
N MET A 12 32.70 -5.16 12.86
CA MET A 12 33.58 -5.87 13.82
C MET A 12 34.66 -6.68 13.12
N VAL A 13 34.36 -7.22 11.92
CA VAL A 13 35.26 -8.09 11.16
C VAL A 13 35.93 -7.32 10.02
N PHE A 14 35.18 -6.49 9.31
CA PHE A 14 35.61 -5.75 8.12
C PHE A 14 35.52 -4.24 8.42
N LYS A 15 36.52 -3.70 9.09
CA LYS A 15 36.52 -2.29 9.59
C LYS A 15 36.40 -1.26 8.48
N ASP A 16 36.98 -1.51 7.33
CA ASP A 16 37.05 -0.59 6.19
C ASP A 16 36.04 -0.92 5.06
N ALA A 17 35.06 -1.82 5.34
CA ALA A 17 34.06 -2.17 4.35
C ALA A 17 33.14 -1.00 4.05
N GLU A 18 32.92 -0.71 2.77
CA GLU A 18 31.84 0.15 2.32
C GLU A 18 30.51 -0.62 2.38
N ILE A 19 29.58 -0.14 3.19
CA ILE A 19 28.30 -0.80 3.40
C ILE A 19 27.18 0.08 2.86
N LEU A 20 26.49 -0.39 1.81
CA LEU A 20 25.36 0.28 1.21
C LEU A 20 24.06 -0.35 1.73
N LYS A 21 23.32 0.41 2.52
CA LYS A 21 21.97 0.00 2.96
C LYS A 21 20.94 0.44 1.93
N ARG A 22 20.19 -0.50 1.39
CA ARG A 22 19.10 -0.23 0.44
C ARG A 22 17.83 -0.90 0.94
N PRO A 23 16.85 -0.13 1.45
CA PRO A 23 15.58 -0.69 1.84
C PRO A 23 14.84 -1.26 0.62
N LEU A 24 14.21 -2.41 0.82
CA LEU A 24 13.41 -3.11 -0.19
C LEU A 24 12.03 -3.38 0.38
N ALA A 25 11.05 -3.49 -0.50
CA ALA A 25 9.69 -3.85 -0.18
C ALA A 25 9.15 -4.84 -1.22
N ASP A 26 8.19 -5.66 -0.80
CA ASP A 26 7.58 -6.72 -1.62
C ASP A 26 6.17 -6.38 -2.12
N GLY A 27 5.72 -5.16 -1.88
CA GLY A 27 4.37 -4.71 -2.21
C GLY A 27 3.35 -4.90 -1.08
N GLY A 28 3.79 -5.36 0.10
CA GLY A 28 2.98 -5.43 1.30
C GLY A 28 3.10 -4.21 2.20
N ASP A 29 2.75 -4.38 3.47
CA ASP A 29 2.82 -3.33 4.49
C ASP A 29 4.20 -2.66 4.56
N GLY A 30 4.24 -1.34 4.49
CA GLY A 30 5.47 -0.55 4.59
C GLY A 30 6.17 -0.29 3.25
N THR A 31 5.62 -0.77 2.15
CA THR A 31 6.13 -0.49 0.79
C THR A 31 6.17 1.01 0.52
N MET A 32 5.16 1.77 0.93
CA MET A 32 5.10 3.22 0.77
C MET A 32 6.23 3.92 1.55
N GLU A 33 6.55 3.47 2.75
CA GLU A 33 7.65 4.03 3.54
C GLU A 33 9.00 3.76 2.87
N VAL A 34 9.17 2.60 2.24
CA VAL A 34 10.35 2.30 1.43
C VAL A 34 10.38 3.16 0.16
N ALA A 35 9.24 3.32 -0.52
CA ALA A 35 9.15 4.15 -1.72
C ALA A 35 9.58 5.61 -1.48
N LYS A 36 9.27 6.18 -0.32
CA LYS A 36 9.70 7.55 0.07
C LYS A 36 11.21 7.75 0.08
N HIS A 37 12.02 6.70 0.21
CA HIS A 37 13.47 6.81 0.13
C HIS A 37 13.97 7.05 -1.29
N TYR A 38 13.17 6.69 -2.27
CA TYR A 38 13.56 6.72 -3.69
C TYR A 38 12.78 7.75 -4.50
N ILE A 39 11.61 8.15 -4.00
CA ILE A 39 10.64 8.94 -4.74
C ILE A 39 10.29 10.18 -3.94
N LYS A 40 10.36 11.34 -4.60
CA LYS A 40 9.84 12.58 -4.05
C LYS A 40 8.32 12.58 -4.20
N GLY A 41 7.62 12.54 -3.10
CA GLY A 41 6.16 12.55 -3.08
C GLY A 41 5.61 12.97 -1.73
N GLU A 42 4.34 13.30 -1.70
CA GLU A 42 3.59 13.60 -0.50
C GLU A 42 2.68 12.44 -0.10
N LYS A 43 2.50 12.24 1.19
CA LYS A 43 1.52 11.32 1.72
C LYS A 43 0.15 11.97 1.67
N VAL A 44 -0.76 11.39 0.90
CA VAL A 44 -2.15 11.83 0.78
C VAL A 44 -3.01 10.94 1.67
N ALA A 45 -3.78 11.55 2.57
CA ALA A 45 -4.71 10.83 3.44
C ALA A 45 -6.14 10.97 2.92
N VAL A 46 -6.86 9.86 2.87
CA VAL A 46 -8.23 9.77 2.34
C VAL A 46 -9.08 8.92 3.28
N THR A 47 -10.33 9.31 3.48
CA THR A 47 -11.30 8.45 4.15
C THR A 47 -11.91 7.49 3.12
N VAL A 48 -11.72 6.19 3.33
CA VAL A 48 -12.17 5.12 2.45
C VAL A 48 -12.82 4.01 3.27
N ASN A 49 -13.41 3.02 2.62
CA ASN A 49 -13.94 1.85 3.28
C ASN A 49 -12.84 0.82 3.61
N ASP A 50 -12.96 0.19 4.78
CA ASP A 50 -12.19 -1.01 5.13
C ASP A 50 -12.76 -2.26 4.42
N PRO A 51 -12.19 -3.46 4.62
CA PRO A 51 -12.71 -4.68 3.99
C PRO A 51 -14.16 -5.02 4.32
N LEU A 52 -14.73 -4.47 5.39
CA LEU A 52 -16.12 -4.68 5.85
C LEU A 52 -17.00 -3.43 5.67
N PHE A 53 -16.65 -2.53 4.76
CA PHE A 53 -17.37 -1.28 4.47
C PHE A 53 -17.46 -0.30 5.65
N ARG A 54 -16.52 -0.31 6.59
CA ARG A 54 -16.43 0.68 7.68
C ARG A 54 -15.49 1.81 7.25
N PRO A 55 -15.83 3.08 7.50
CA PRO A 55 -14.97 4.20 7.14
C PRO A 55 -13.68 4.20 7.96
N ILE A 56 -12.54 4.29 7.27
CA ILE A 56 -11.20 4.39 7.85
C ILE A 56 -10.39 5.48 7.16
N ASN A 57 -9.34 5.96 7.82
CA ASN A 57 -8.35 6.81 7.19
C ASN A 57 -7.22 5.95 6.64
N ALA A 58 -7.10 5.90 5.34
CA ALA A 58 -6.01 5.27 4.62
C ALA A 58 -5.16 6.32 3.90
N SER A 59 -4.05 5.91 3.30
CA SER A 59 -3.15 6.84 2.65
C SER A 59 -2.41 6.22 1.49
N TYR A 60 -1.93 7.08 0.58
CA TYR A 60 -1.05 6.69 -0.51
C TYR A 60 0.05 7.75 -0.70
N LEU A 61 1.12 7.42 -1.42
CA LEU A 61 2.17 8.35 -1.79
C LEU A 61 1.90 8.86 -3.21
N TYR A 62 1.84 10.18 -3.38
CA TYR A 62 1.67 10.83 -4.67
C TYR A 62 2.88 11.68 -5.03
N SER A 63 3.41 11.50 -6.22
CA SER A 63 4.48 12.33 -6.77
C SER A 63 3.89 13.30 -7.79
N ASP A 64 3.89 14.59 -7.45
CA ASP A 64 3.41 15.63 -8.36
C ASP A 64 4.32 15.83 -9.56
N GLU A 65 5.63 15.52 -9.39
CA GLU A 65 6.64 15.62 -10.46
C GLU A 65 6.42 14.55 -11.55
N THR A 66 6.17 13.31 -11.15
CA THR A 66 6.01 12.17 -12.08
C THR A 66 4.55 11.84 -12.36
N LYS A 67 3.60 12.40 -11.59
CA LYS A 67 2.17 12.07 -11.64
C LYS A 67 1.89 10.58 -11.38
N ILE A 68 2.71 9.96 -10.55
CA ILE A 68 2.58 8.56 -10.15
C ILE A 68 2.02 8.49 -8.73
N ALA A 69 1.04 7.63 -8.51
CA ALA A 69 0.56 7.28 -7.18
C ALA A 69 1.02 5.86 -6.81
N TYR A 70 1.58 5.73 -5.61
CA TYR A 70 2.00 4.45 -5.01
C TYR A 70 1.03 4.11 -3.89
N ILE A 71 0.27 3.05 -4.08
CA ILE A 71 -0.82 2.63 -3.21
C ILE A 71 -0.49 1.25 -2.63
N GLU A 72 -0.60 1.09 -1.32
CA GLU A 72 -0.62 -0.23 -0.70
C GLU A 72 -2.07 -0.68 -0.54
N MET A 73 -2.43 -1.82 -1.14
CA MET A 73 -3.75 -2.41 -0.98
C MET A 73 -4.09 -2.67 0.50
N ALA A 74 -3.09 -3.01 1.30
CA ALA A 74 -3.23 -3.27 2.73
C ALA A 74 -3.69 -2.05 3.54
N GLU A 75 -3.52 -0.83 3.05
CA GLU A 75 -3.98 0.40 3.72
C GLU A 75 -5.52 0.48 3.80
N ALA A 76 -6.23 -0.10 2.82
CA ALA A 76 -7.70 -0.08 2.76
C ALA A 76 -8.34 -1.47 2.75
N SER A 77 -7.61 -2.50 2.29
CA SER A 77 -8.13 -3.86 2.13
C SER A 77 -7.25 -4.90 2.84
N GLY A 78 -6.50 -4.47 3.87
CA GLY A 78 -5.49 -5.26 4.54
C GLY A 78 -6.00 -6.13 5.69
N LEU A 79 -5.30 -7.25 5.92
CA LEU A 79 -5.60 -8.21 6.99
C LEU A 79 -5.48 -7.59 8.39
N LYS A 80 -4.60 -6.61 8.57
CA LYS A 80 -4.39 -5.91 9.85
C LYS A 80 -5.56 -5.02 10.28
N LEU A 81 -6.49 -4.72 9.36
CA LEU A 81 -7.69 -3.93 9.64
C LEU A 81 -8.80 -4.78 10.28
N LEU A 82 -8.62 -6.10 10.31
CA LEU A 82 -9.61 -7.06 10.78
C LEU A 82 -9.12 -7.75 12.05
N SER A 83 -10.05 -7.96 13.00
CA SER A 83 -9.84 -8.89 14.11
C SER A 83 -9.80 -10.33 13.60
N GLU A 84 -9.27 -11.26 14.38
CA GLU A 84 -9.19 -12.68 14.00
C GLU A 84 -10.57 -13.27 13.61
N ASP A 85 -11.63 -12.86 14.31
CA ASP A 85 -13.00 -13.32 14.06
C ASP A 85 -13.62 -12.74 12.77
N GLU A 86 -13.07 -11.62 12.27
CA GLU A 86 -13.52 -10.95 11.05
C GLU A 86 -12.76 -11.42 9.79
N GLN A 87 -11.72 -12.24 9.94
CA GLN A 87 -10.87 -12.67 8.83
C GLN A 87 -11.55 -13.76 7.98
N ASN A 88 -12.60 -13.35 7.28
CA ASN A 88 -13.34 -14.18 6.34
C ASN A 88 -13.31 -13.55 4.94
N CYS A 89 -12.45 -14.07 4.07
CA CYS A 89 -12.26 -13.54 2.72
C CYS A 89 -13.50 -13.62 1.81
N MET A 90 -14.54 -14.35 2.24
CA MET A 90 -15.83 -14.43 1.51
C MET A 90 -16.75 -13.23 1.80
N GLU A 91 -16.44 -12.45 2.83
CA GLU A 91 -17.26 -11.30 3.27
C GLU A 91 -16.52 -9.97 3.10
N THR A 92 -15.28 -10.01 2.64
CA THR A 92 -14.42 -8.83 2.51
C THR A 92 -14.37 -8.30 1.08
N THR A 93 -14.14 -7.00 0.95
CA THR A 93 -14.14 -6.29 -0.33
C THR A 93 -12.87 -5.49 -0.58
N THR A 94 -12.51 -5.33 -1.86
CA THR A 94 -11.47 -4.42 -2.34
C THR A 94 -11.96 -3.00 -2.62
N SER A 95 -13.18 -2.64 -2.21
CA SER A 95 -13.79 -1.33 -2.50
C SER A 95 -12.90 -0.16 -2.07
N GLY A 96 -12.40 -0.18 -0.83
CA GLY A 96 -11.55 0.90 -0.32
C GLY A 96 -10.25 1.09 -1.11
N THR A 97 -9.66 0.00 -1.62
CA THR A 97 -8.52 0.11 -2.54
C THR A 97 -8.92 0.83 -3.83
N GLY A 98 -10.11 0.54 -4.37
CA GLY A 98 -10.64 1.25 -5.53
C GLY A 98 -10.91 2.74 -5.25
N GLU A 99 -11.38 3.08 -4.05
CA GLU A 99 -11.58 4.46 -3.61
C GLU A 99 -10.25 5.23 -3.50
N LEU A 100 -9.16 4.59 -3.03
CA LEU A 100 -7.81 5.18 -3.04
C LEU A 100 -7.33 5.45 -4.47
N ILE A 101 -7.54 4.51 -5.39
CA ILE A 101 -7.19 4.68 -6.79
C ILE A 101 -8.01 5.81 -7.41
N TYR A 102 -9.31 5.87 -7.12
CA TYR A 102 -10.18 6.93 -7.63
C TYR A 102 -9.69 8.32 -7.18
N ASP A 103 -9.40 8.49 -5.88
CA ASP A 103 -8.86 9.76 -5.35
C ASP A 103 -7.53 10.13 -6.01
N ALA A 104 -6.63 9.17 -6.20
CA ALA A 104 -5.35 9.40 -6.87
C ALA A 104 -5.53 9.87 -8.33
N LEU A 105 -6.50 9.31 -9.07
CA LEU A 105 -6.84 9.73 -10.43
C LEU A 105 -7.43 11.13 -10.45
N GLU A 106 -8.35 11.46 -9.53
CA GLU A 106 -8.93 12.81 -9.37
C GLU A 106 -7.84 13.84 -9.02
N LYS A 107 -6.81 13.44 -8.27
CA LYS A 107 -5.64 14.27 -7.95
C LYS A 107 -4.72 14.49 -9.16
N GLY A 108 -4.90 13.73 -10.23
CA GLY A 108 -4.17 13.86 -11.49
C GLY A 108 -3.07 12.82 -11.69
N ALA A 109 -3.13 11.68 -11.01
CA ALA A 109 -2.23 10.56 -11.28
C ALA A 109 -2.47 10.03 -12.71
N VAL A 110 -1.39 9.81 -13.44
CA VAL A 110 -1.41 9.20 -14.79
C VAL A 110 -0.93 7.75 -14.76
N GLU A 111 -0.30 7.36 -13.65
CA GLU A 111 0.16 5.99 -13.42
C GLU A 111 -0.11 5.61 -11.96
N ILE A 112 -0.58 4.39 -11.75
CA ILE A 112 -0.82 3.80 -10.43
C ILE A 112 0.11 2.60 -10.25
N ILE A 113 0.91 2.63 -9.20
CA ILE A 113 1.68 1.46 -8.76
C ILE A 113 1.00 0.91 -7.52
N LEU A 114 0.40 -0.27 -7.64
CA LEU A 114 -0.35 -0.92 -6.58
C LEU A 114 0.46 -2.08 -5.99
N GLY A 115 0.82 -1.96 -4.70
CA GLY A 115 1.33 -3.07 -3.90
C GLY A 115 0.17 -3.91 -3.38
N ILE A 116 0.18 -5.22 -3.66
CA ILE A 116 -0.96 -6.12 -3.38
C ILE A 116 -0.73 -7.07 -2.20
N GLY A 117 0.41 -6.94 -1.51
CA GLY A 117 0.71 -7.74 -0.33
C GLY A 117 -0.17 -7.36 0.88
N GLY A 118 -0.34 -8.28 1.82
CA GLY A 118 -1.08 -8.05 3.06
C GLY A 118 -2.61 -7.97 2.92
N SER A 119 -3.18 -8.30 1.76
CA SER A 119 -4.63 -8.27 1.50
C SER A 119 -5.43 -9.27 2.35
N ALA A 120 -6.63 -8.86 2.78
CA ALA A 120 -7.62 -9.69 3.45
C ALA A 120 -8.74 -10.17 2.51
N THR A 121 -8.66 -9.90 1.21
CA THR A 121 -9.79 -9.99 0.29
C THR A 121 -9.57 -11.05 -0.80
N ASN A 122 -10.67 -11.62 -1.30
CA ASN A 122 -10.68 -12.58 -2.41
C ASN A 122 -11.91 -12.36 -3.32
N ASP A 123 -12.28 -11.10 -3.55
CA ASP A 123 -13.43 -10.72 -4.37
C ASP A 123 -13.12 -10.60 -5.88
N GLY A 124 -11.93 -11.05 -6.30
CA GLY A 124 -11.49 -10.95 -7.71
C GLY A 124 -11.34 -9.50 -8.21
N GLY A 125 -11.22 -8.54 -7.29
CA GLY A 125 -11.15 -7.12 -7.61
C GLY A 125 -12.50 -6.48 -7.96
N MET A 126 -13.60 -7.16 -7.69
CA MET A 126 -14.95 -6.65 -8.01
C MET A 126 -15.29 -5.38 -7.23
N GLY A 127 -14.93 -5.31 -5.96
CA GLY A 127 -15.11 -4.12 -5.14
C GLY A 127 -14.33 -2.93 -5.69
N LEU A 128 -13.06 -3.14 -6.04
CA LEU A 128 -12.19 -2.15 -6.65
C LEU A 128 -12.78 -1.64 -7.98
N ALA A 129 -13.19 -2.55 -8.87
CA ALA A 129 -13.77 -2.20 -10.15
C ALA A 129 -15.06 -1.38 -9.99
N ASN A 130 -15.92 -1.78 -9.03
CA ASN A 130 -17.16 -1.06 -8.74
C ASN A 130 -16.90 0.36 -8.20
N ALA A 131 -15.92 0.54 -7.32
CA ALA A 131 -15.52 1.85 -6.82
C ALA A 131 -15.01 2.78 -7.93
N LEU A 132 -14.42 2.22 -8.99
CA LEU A 132 -14.02 2.95 -10.20
C LEU A 132 -15.15 3.15 -11.22
N GLY A 133 -16.40 2.82 -10.86
CA GLY A 133 -17.56 3.00 -11.72
C GLY A 133 -17.75 1.90 -12.77
N ILE A 134 -17.01 0.81 -12.70
CA ILE A 134 -17.17 -0.34 -13.61
C ILE A 134 -18.30 -1.23 -13.09
N SER A 135 -19.38 -1.37 -13.84
CA SER A 135 -20.48 -2.27 -13.50
C SER A 135 -20.06 -3.72 -13.71
N VAL A 136 -19.90 -4.46 -12.61
CA VAL A 136 -19.47 -5.87 -12.62
C VAL A 136 -20.66 -6.82 -12.82
N PHE A 137 -21.87 -6.36 -12.52
CA PHE A 137 -23.11 -7.12 -12.72
C PHE A 137 -24.10 -6.32 -13.58
N ARG A 138 -24.76 -7.01 -14.49
CA ARG A 138 -25.96 -6.57 -15.19
C ARG A 138 -27.17 -7.28 -14.64
#